data_2e9044f9d1d1548a1046241f292492ea
#
_entry.id   2e9044f9d1d1548a1046241f292492ea
#
_cell.length_a   1.000
_cell.length_b   1.000
_cell.length_c   1.000
_cell.angle_alpha   90.00
_cell.angle_beta   90.00
_cell.angle_gamma   90.00
#
_symmetry.space_group_name_H-M   'P 1'
#
loop_
_entity.id
_entity.type
_entity.pdbx_description
1 polymer ?
#
loop_
_entity_poly.entity_id
_entity_poly.type
_entity_poly.pdbx_seq_one_letter_code
_entity_poly.pdbx_strand_id
1 'polypeptide(L)'
;EMQNVDVMVMNNEFTYAESGSVEAVPGKAYTFRADPGDVELLSVFGTDAVTLANNHVYDYGEEGLLSTLDCLRKADIPYTGAGENRKEASKILSFVIGGRKIAIVSATQIERATKYTKEATEMEPGVLKTLNPAAFLEVIREADATSDYVIVEVHWGTEGSLHEEKSQRLLAELYA
;
A
#
# COMPACT_ATOMS: atom_id res chain seq x y z
N GLU A 1 14.25 16.98 -10.52
CA GLU A 1 12.91 17.01 -11.19
C GLU A 1 11.84 16.38 -10.30
N MET A 2 12.13 15.28 -9.60
CA MET A 2 11.16 14.62 -8.70
C MET A 2 10.71 15.52 -7.53
N GLN A 3 11.59 16.40 -7.03
CA GLN A 3 11.29 17.33 -5.93
C GLN A 3 10.49 18.59 -6.36
N ASN A 4 10.13 18.72 -7.63
CA ASN A 4 9.38 19.87 -8.18
C ASN A 4 7.90 19.54 -8.46
N VAL A 5 7.34 18.61 -7.69
CA VAL A 5 5.91 18.24 -7.71
C VAL A 5 5.24 18.71 -6.43
N ASP A 6 3.92 18.93 -6.47
CA ASP A 6 3.17 19.35 -5.30
C ASP A 6 3.04 18.25 -4.25
N VAL A 7 2.98 16.99 -4.69
CA VAL A 7 2.95 15.79 -3.83
C VAL A 7 3.66 14.63 -4.53
N MET A 8 4.53 13.94 -3.81
CA MET A 8 5.21 12.72 -4.22
C MET A 8 4.69 11.54 -3.41
N VAL A 9 4.04 10.60 -4.07
CA VAL A 9 3.62 9.32 -3.47
C VAL A 9 4.37 8.18 -4.14
N MET A 10 4.92 7.27 -3.35
CA MET A 10 5.70 6.13 -3.84
C MET A 10 5.09 4.81 -3.38
N ASN A 11 5.11 3.79 -4.24
CA ASN A 11 4.85 2.41 -3.84
C ASN A 11 6.08 1.86 -3.10
N ASN A 12 5.94 1.57 -1.82
CA ASN A 12 6.99 0.94 -1.01
C ASN A 12 6.81 -0.57 -1.08
N GLU A 13 7.48 -1.21 -2.03
CA GLU A 13 7.29 -2.62 -2.37
C GLU A 13 8.37 -3.52 -1.76
N PHE A 14 8.59 -3.38 -0.48
CA PHE A 14 9.50 -4.20 0.32
C PHE A 14 9.25 -4.00 1.82
N THR A 15 9.89 -4.84 2.64
CA THR A 15 9.83 -4.78 4.09
C THR A 15 11.02 -4.00 4.65
N TYR A 16 10.80 -3.06 5.58
CA TYR A 16 11.87 -2.51 6.42
C TYR A 16 12.04 -3.38 7.66
N ALA A 17 13.19 -4.04 7.78
CA ALA A 17 13.55 -4.82 8.99
C ALA A 17 15.05 -4.99 9.09
N GLU A 18 15.56 -5.09 10.32
CA GLU A 18 16.96 -5.45 10.60
C GLU A 18 17.31 -6.81 9.97
N SER A 19 18.53 -6.94 9.47
CA SER A 19 19.00 -8.22 8.92
C SER A 19 19.04 -9.30 10.01
N GLY A 20 18.36 -10.41 9.76
CA GLY A 20 18.31 -11.53 10.71
C GLY A 20 17.32 -11.35 11.87
N SER A 21 16.59 -10.23 11.96
CA SER A 21 15.55 -10.03 12.99
C SER A 21 14.21 -10.66 12.63
N VAL A 22 13.97 -10.87 11.33
CA VAL A 22 12.73 -11.46 10.80
C VAL A 22 13.05 -12.52 9.77
N GLU A 23 12.19 -13.53 9.64
CA GLU A 23 12.32 -14.61 8.66
C GLU A 23 11.40 -14.38 7.46
N ALA A 24 11.92 -14.64 6.25
CA ALA A 24 11.12 -14.57 5.04
C ALA A 24 9.99 -15.61 5.06
N VAL A 25 8.84 -15.26 4.49
CA VAL A 25 7.69 -16.16 4.38
C VAL A 25 8.09 -17.43 3.59
N PRO A 26 7.97 -18.62 4.20
CA PRO A 26 8.45 -19.84 3.58
C PRO A 26 7.79 -20.13 2.22
N GLY A 27 8.64 -20.44 1.22
CA GLY A 27 8.20 -20.82 -0.12
C GLY A 27 7.78 -19.67 -1.02
N LYS A 28 7.95 -18.41 -0.60
CA LYS A 28 7.86 -17.26 -1.49
C LYS A 28 9.13 -17.17 -2.34
N ALA A 29 8.96 -17.02 -3.67
CA ALA A 29 10.08 -17.10 -4.63
C ALA A 29 11.03 -15.89 -4.54
N TYR A 30 10.47 -14.71 -4.29
CA TYR A 30 11.20 -13.46 -4.18
C TYR A 30 10.76 -12.73 -2.91
N THR A 31 11.72 -12.24 -2.14
CA THR A 31 11.48 -11.49 -0.92
C THR A 31 12.40 -10.28 -0.87
N PHE A 32 11.83 -9.10 -0.62
CA PHE A 32 12.54 -7.83 -0.63
C PHE A 32 12.57 -7.21 0.77
N ARG A 33 13.77 -6.83 1.19
CA ARG A 33 14.03 -6.21 2.48
C ARG A 33 15.01 -5.05 2.33
N ALA A 34 14.76 -3.97 3.04
CA ALA A 34 15.70 -2.89 3.26
C ALA A 34 15.99 -2.78 4.76
N ASP A 35 17.12 -2.20 5.12
CA ASP A 35 17.42 -1.91 6.51
C ASP A 35 16.55 -0.74 7.01
N PRO A 36 16.19 -0.70 8.32
CA PRO A 36 15.33 0.37 8.85
C PRO A 36 15.86 1.79 8.60
N GLY A 37 17.19 1.98 8.59
CA GLY A 37 17.83 3.26 8.29
C GLY A 37 17.60 3.75 6.86
N ASP A 38 17.32 2.85 5.92
CA ASP A 38 17.08 3.21 4.52
C ASP A 38 15.75 3.98 4.32
N VAL A 39 14.88 4.02 5.34
CA VAL A 39 13.67 4.84 5.32
C VAL A 39 13.97 6.33 5.10
N GLU A 40 15.16 6.80 5.51
CA GLU A 40 15.61 8.17 5.30
C GLU A 40 15.71 8.54 3.82
N LEU A 41 15.88 7.56 2.91
CA LEU A 41 15.90 7.79 1.47
C LEU A 41 14.57 8.35 0.95
N LEU A 42 13.45 8.02 1.59
CA LEU A 42 12.15 8.60 1.23
C LEU A 42 12.17 10.13 1.36
N SER A 43 12.75 10.65 2.43
CA SER A 43 12.92 12.10 2.62
C SER A 43 13.88 12.71 1.60
N VAL A 44 14.95 11.99 1.22
CA VAL A 44 15.90 12.44 0.18
C VAL A 44 15.20 12.57 -1.18
N PHE A 45 14.26 11.68 -1.49
CA PHE A 45 13.47 11.75 -2.72
C PHE A 45 12.35 12.78 -2.66
N GLY A 46 12.06 13.34 -1.49
CA GLY A 46 10.94 14.27 -1.28
C GLY A 46 9.59 13.55 -1.25
N THR A 47 9.56 12.33 -0.71
CA THR A 47 8.34 11.52 -0.61
C THR A 47 7.44 12.06 0.49
N ASP A 48 6.20 12.41 0.14
CA ASP A 48 5.19 12.90 1.08
C ASP A 48 4.36 11.77 1.69
N ALA A 49 4.23 10.65 1.00
CA ALA A 49 3.55 9.47 1.51
C ALA A 49 3.93 8.21 0.71
N VAL A 50 3.62 7.03 1.26
CA VAL A 50 3.81 5.76 0.57
C VAL A 50 2.53 4.94 0.51
N THR A 51 2.38 4.13 -0.55
CA THR A 51 1.39 3.07 -0.64
C THR A 51 2.05 1.74 -0.27
N LEU A 52 1.35 0.91 0.50
CA LEU A 52 1.82 -0.36 1.03
C LEU A 52 0.98 -1.56 0.55
N ALA A 53 -0.09 -1.30 -0.20
CA ALA A 53 -0.96 -2.36 -0.71
C ALA A 53 -0.32 -3.09 -1.89
N ASN A 54 0.70 -3.88 -1.63
CA ASN A 54 1.41 -4.71 -2.62
C ASN A 54 1.71 -6.10 -2.05
N ASN A 55 2.29 -6.96 -2.86
CA ASN A 55 2.59 -8.33 -2.45
C ASN A 55 3.94 -8.45 -1.72
N HIS A 56 4.78 -7.44 -1.68
CA HIS A 56 6.12 -7.51 -1.08
C HIS A 56 6.25 -6.86 0.30
N VAL A 57 5.30 -6.04 0.74
CA VAL A 57 5.31 -5.47 2.10
C VAL A 57 5.18 -6.54 3.19
N TYR A 58 4.67 -7.73 2.83
CA TYR A 58 4.47 -8.88 3.74
C TYR A 58 5.49 -10.02 3.52
N ASP A 59 6.61 -9.76 2.85
CA ASP A 59 7.63 -10.76 2.52
C ASP A 59 8.26 -11.44 3.73
N TYR A 60 8.27 -10.75 4.85
CA TYR A 60 8.76 -11.22 6.15
C TYR A 60 7.63 -11.35 7.18
N GLY A 61 6.43 -11.67 6.71
CA GLY A 61 5.28 -11.95 7.54
C GLY A 61 4.80 -10.74 8.35
N GLU A 62 4.08 -11.05 9.41
CA GLU A 62 3.49 -10.05 10.30
C GLU A 62 4.55 -9.18 10.98
N GLU A 63 5.62 -9.80 11.51
CA GLU A 63 6.71 -9.09 12.17
C GLU A 63 7.41 -8.10 11.22
N GLY A 64 7.64 -8.50 9.97
CA GLY A 64 8.21 -7.63 8.94
C GLY A 64 7.29 -6.47 8.58
N LEU A 65 5.98 -6.73 8.43
CA LEU A 65 5.01 -5.66 8.21
C LEU A 65 4.98 -4.67 9.38
N LEU A 66 4.87 -5.15 10.61
CA LEU A 66 4.84 -4.28 11.81
C LEU A 66 6.13 -3.45 11.93
N SER A 67 7.29 -4.03 11.63
CA SER A 67 8.57 -3.30 11.56
C SER A 67 8.53 -2.19 10.50
N THR A 68 7.95 -2.47 9.32
CA THR A 68 7.78 -1.47 8.24
C THR A 68 6.90 -0.31 8.69
N LEU A 69 5.75 -0.60 9.31
CA LEU A 69 4.84 0.43 9.82
C LEU A 69 5.52 1.31 10.88
N ASP A 70 6.30 0.69 11.79
CA ASP A 70 7.04 1.40 12.83
C ASP A 70 8.14 2.30 12.24
N CYS A 71 8.89 1.83 11.24
CA CYS A 71 9.89 2.64 10.53
C CYS A 71 9.26 3.88 9.87
N LEU A 72 8.14 3.71 9.16
CA LEU A 72 7.43 4.81 8.51
C LEU A 72 6.86 5.82 9.52
N ARG A 73 6.30 5.34 10.64
CA ARG A 73 5.80 6.21 11.72
C ARG A 73 6.92 7.02 12.37
N LYS A 74 8.09 6.40 12.63
CA LYS A 74 9.26 7.08 13.20
C LYS A 74 9.85 8.11 12.24
N ALA A 75 9.76 7.88 10.95
CA ALA A 75 10.20 8.80 9.91
C ALA A 75 9.14 9.89 9.58
N ASP A 76 7.98 9.86 10.22
CA ASP A 76 6.83 10.74 9.95
C ASP A 76 6.36 10.70 8.49
N ILE A 77 6.45 9.51 7.86
CA ILE A 77 5.98 9.26 6.49
C ILE A 77 4.57 8.64 6.54
N PRO A 78 3.53 9.38 6.09
CA PRO A 78 2.18 8.85 5.99
C PRO A 78 2.09 7.67 5.02
N TYR A 79 1.19 6.73 5.31
CA TYR A 79 0.99 5.55 4.45
C TYR A 79 -0.48 5.11 4.40
N THR A 80 -0.81 4.33 3.37
CA THR A 80 -2.11 3.66 3.18
C THR A 80 -1.91 2.28 2.57
N GLY A 81 -2.94 1.44 2.61
CA GLY A 81 -2.97 0.15 1.95
C GLY A 81 -2.45 -1.04 2.77
N ALA A 82 -1.87 -0.79 3.94
CA ALA A 82 -1.54 -1.81 4.95
C ALA A 82 -1.64 -1.21 6.35
N GLY A 83 -1.77 -2.07 7.37
CA GLY A 83 -1.89 -1.62 8.76
C GLY A 83 -1.92 -2.78 9.76
N GLU A 84 -1.95 -2.44 11.04
CA GLU A 84 -2.10 -3.39 12.15
C GLU A 84 -3.50 -4.04 12.20
N ASN A 85 -4.45 -3.46 11.46
CA ASN A 85 -5.80 -3.96 11.30
C ASN A 85 -6.44 -3.33 10.05
N ARG A 86 -7.64 -3.79 9.68
CA ARG A 86 -8.38 -3.29 8.52
C ARG A 86 -8.60 -1.78 8.55
N LYS A 87 -8.95 -1.22 9.70
CA LYS A 87 -9.19 0.22 9.84
C LYS A 87 -7.95 1.04 9.46
N GLU A 88 -6.78 0.59 9.88
CA GLU A 88 -5.54 1.26 9.53
C GLU A 88 -5.14 1.03 8.07
N ALA A 89 -5.28 -0.21 7.56
CA ALA A 89 -5.01 -0.54 6.16
C ALA A 89 -5.92 0.26 5.18
N SER A 90 -7.12 0.63 5.62
CA SER A 90 -8.11 1.41 4.84
C SER A 90 -7.97 2.93 5.03
N LYS A 91 -6.92 3.40 5.71
CA LYS A 91 -6.69 4.84 5.89
C LYS A 91 -6.67 5.57 4.55
N ILE A 92 -7.37 6.70 4.49
CA ILE A 92 -7.37 7.59 3.33
C ILE A 92 -6.26 8.63 3.53
N LEU A 93 -5.28 8.66 2.62
CA LEU A 93 -4.35 9.77 2.56
C LEU A 93 -5.06 11.00 1.98
N SER A 94 -4.83 12.16 2.57
CA SER A 94 -5.48 13.41 2.11
C SER A 94 -4.47 14.54 2.01
N PHE A 95 -4.45 15.20 0.86
CA PHE A 95 -3.61 16.36 0.58
C PHE A 95 -4.47 17.55 0.15
N VAL A 96 -4.02 18.76 0.44
CA VAL A 96 -4.67 19.99 -0.05
C VAL A 96 -3.71 20.69 -1.00
N ILE A 97 -4.06 20.72 -2.29
CA ILE A 97 -3.24 21.29 -3.37
C ILE A 97 -4.08 22.33 -4.12
N GLY A 98 -3.61 23.55 -4.18
CA GLY A 98 -4.34 24.62 -4.85
C GLY A 98 -5.76 24.87 -4.31
N GLY A 99 -6.00 24.59 -3.02
CA GLY A 99 -7.31 24.70 -2.38
C GLY A 99 -8.27 23.52 -2.69
N ARG A 100 -7.79 22.48 -3.34
CA ARG A 100 -8.53 21.23 -3.61
C ARG A 100 -8.05 20.12 -2.69
N LYS A 101 -8.98 19.37 -2.14
CA LYS A 101 -8.69 18.18 -1.33
C LYS A 101 -8.62 16.96 -2.22
N ILE A 102 -7.46 16.29 -2.22
CA ILE A 102 -7.19 15.07 -2.98
C ILE A 102 -7.05 13.92 -1.99
N ALA A 103 -7.84 12.88 -2.19
CA ALA A 103 -7.73 11.64 -1.45
C ALA A 103 -6.98 10.57 -2.26
N ILE A 104 -6.18 9.75 -1.58
CA ILE A 104 -5.52 8.59 -2.17
C ILE A 104 -5.88 7.37 -1.35
N VAL A 105 -6.33 6.32 -2.03
CA VAL A 105 -6.63 5.00 -1.46
C VAL A 105 -5.89 3.93 -2.24
N SER A 106 -5.34 2.94 -1.56
CA SER A 106 -4.55 1.89 -2.20
C SER A 106 -5.00 0.51 -1.74
N ALA A 107 -5.09 -0.43 -2.69
CA ALA A 107 -5.38 -1.83 -2.42
C ALA A 107 -4.65 -2.75 -3.40
N THR A 108 -4.50 -4.04 -3.04
CA THR A 108 -3.85 -5.03 -3.91
C THR A 108 -4.77 -6.18 -4.27
N GLN A 109 -4.53 -6.77 -5.44
CA GLN A 109 -5.15 -8.03 -5.87
C GLN A 109 -4.11 -9.14 -6.05
N ILE A 110 -2.82 -8.80 -6.00
CA ILE A 110 -1.75 -9.76 -6.19
C ILE A 110 -1.64 -10.69 -4.98
N GLU A 111 -1.22 -11.92 -5.26
CA GLU A 111 -1.27 -13.04 -4.32
C GLU A 111 -2.68 -13.24 -3.77
N ARG A 112 -3.60 -13.57 -4.67
CA ARG A 112 -5.02 -13.84 -4.39
C ARG A 112 -5.21 -14.85 -3.25
N ALA A 113 -4.30 -15.83 -3.13
CA ALA A 113 -4.26 -16.70 -1.95
C ALA A 113 -3.62 -15.95 -0.77
N THR A 114 -4.18 -16.13 0.42
CA THR A 114 -3.67 -15.52 1.66
C THR A 114 -2.39 -16.16 2.19
N LYS A 115 -1.80 -17.09 1.44
CA LYS A 115 -0.63 -17.88 1.87
C LYS A 115 0.60 -17.01 2.13
N TYR A 116 0.87 -16.03 1.28
CA TYR A 116 2.07 -15.21 1.35
C TYR A 116 1.76 -13.81 1.88
N THR A 117 0.79 -13.12 1.28
CA THR A 117 0.39 -11.79 1.71
C THR A 117 -1.00 -11.85 2.33
N LYS A 118 -1.10 -11.61 3.63
CA LYS A 118 -2.37 -11.62 4.35
C LYS A 118 -3.17 -10.35 4.14
N GLU A 119 -4.49 -10.50 4.05
CA GLU A 119 -5.42 -9.39 4.14
C GLU A 119 -5.56 -8.94 5.59
N ALA A 120 -5.58 -7.64 5.83
CA ALA A 120 -5.88 -7.08 7.13
C ALA A 120 -7.31 -7.43 7.57
N THR A 121 -7.45 -7.92 8.80
CA THR A 121 -8.77 -8.15 9.43
C THR A 121 -9.05 -7.08 10.49
N GLU A 122 -10.16 -7.18 11.21
CA GLU A 122 -10.45 -6.26 12.31
C GLU A 122 -9.40 -6.32 13.44
N MET A 123 -8.73 -7.46 13.59
CA MET A 123 -7.82 -7.75 14.71
C MET A 123 -6.40 -8.15 14.29
N GLU A 124 -6.16 -8.37 12.99
CA GLU A 124 -4.88 -8.89 12.49
C GLU A 124 -4.27 -7.95 11.45
N PRO A 125 -2.93 -7.75 11.50
CA PRO A 125 -2.19 -6.96 10.53
C PRO A 125 -2.23 -7.56 9.13
N GLY A 126 -2.17 -6.68 8.13
CA GLY A 126 -2.13 -7.09 6.74
C GLY A 126 -2.28 -5.93 5.76
N VAL A 127 -2.49 -6.28 4.50
CA VAL A 127 -2.75 -5.33 3.42
C VAL A 127 -4.25 -5.18 3.14
N LEU A 128 -4.65 -4.07 2.55
CA LEU A 128 -5.99 -3.91 2.00
C LEU A 128 -6.07 -4.64 0.65
N LYS A 129 -6.99 -5.60 0.53
CA LYS A 129 -7.20 -6.38 -0.70
C LYS A 129 -8.49 -6.00 -1.42
N THR A 130 -8.47 -6.09 -2.76
CA THR A 130 -9.66 -5.91 -3.61
C THR A 130 -10.36 -7.22 -3.95
N LEU A 131 -10.05 -8.33 -3.29
CA LEU A 131 -10.71 -9.63 -3.54
C LEU A 131 -12.20 -9.60 -3.24
N ASN A 132 -12.61 -8.73 -2.30
CA ASN A 132 -13.98 -8.32 -2.12
C ASN A 132 -14.15 -6.87 -2.61
N PRO A 133 -14.57 -6.64 -3.87
CA PRO A 133 -14.70 -5.29 -4.43
C PRO A 133 -15.64 -4.39 -3.64
N ALA A 134 -16.67 -4.94 -3.01
CA ALA A 134 -17.63 -4.17 -2.24
C ALA A 134 -16.98 -3.48 -1.03
N ALA A 135 -16.08 -4.17 -0.33
CA ALA A 135 -15.37 -3.61 0.81
C ALA A 135 -14.43 -2.46 0.40
N PHE A 136 -13.76 -2.59 -0.74
CA PHE A 136 -12.90 -1.51 -1.24
C PHE A 136 -13.71 -0.32 -1.77
N LEU A 137 -14.87 -0.57 -2.38
CA LEU A 137 -15.81 0.48 -2.80
C LEU A 137 -16.30 1.34 -1.63
N GLU A 138 -16.46 0.78 -0.43
CA GLU A 138 -16.82 1.56 0.75
C GLU A 138 -15.72 2.57 1.10
N VAL A 139 -14.45 2.17 1.01
CA VAL A 139 -13.30 3.07 1.23
C VAL A 139 -13.26 4.18 0.17
N ILE A 140 -13.50 3.83 -1.11
CA ILE A 140 -13.54 4.81 -2.21
C ILE A 140 -14.69 5.81 -2.00
N ARG A 141 -15.89 5.35 -1.62
CA ARG A 141 -17.03 6.22 -1.33
C ARG A 141 -16.79 7.15 -0.15
N GLU A 142 -16.11 6.69 0.89
CA GLU A 142 -15.73 7.53 2.01
C GLU A 142 -14.74 8.61 1.57
N ALA A 143 -13.77 8.25 0.72
CA ALA A 143 -12.83 9.17 0.13
C ALA A 143 -13.52 10.23 -0.75
N ASP A 144 -14.44 9.82 -1.62
CA ASP A 144 -15.22 10.69 -2.50
C ASP A 144 -16.11 11.66 -1.72
N ALA A 145 -16.79 11.18 -0.68
CA ALA A 145 -17.64 12.00 0.17
C ALA A 145 -16.89 13.12 0.93
N THR A 146 -15.58 13.01 1.05
CA THR A 146 -14.75 13.91 1.86
C THR A 146 -13.69 14.67 1.07
N SER A 147 -13.64 14.53 -0.26
CA SER A 147 -12.56 15.09 -1.10
C SER A 147 -13.11 15.61 -2.44
N ASP A 148 -12.36 16.51 -3.09
CA ASP A 148 -12.70 17.02 -4.43
C ASP A 148 -12.28 16.03 -5.53
N TYR A 149 -11.25 15.23 -5.28
CA TYR A 149 -10.72 14.20 -6.18
C TYR A 149 -10.28 12.97 -5.40
N VAL A 150 -10.49 11.79 -5.97
CA VAL A 150 -10.00 10.52 -5.43
C VAL A 150 -9.06 9.87 -6.44
N ILE A 151 -7.86 9.52 -5.99
CA ILE A 151 -6.92 8.70 -6.72
C ILE A 151 -7.01 7.29 -6.14
N VAL A 152 -7.43 6.34 -6.97
CA VAL A 152 -7.52 4.93 -6.61
C VAL A 152 -6.32 4.21 -7.20
N GLU A 153 -5.42 3.75 -6.34
CA GLU A 153 -4.26 2.95 -6.72
C GLU A 153 -4.54 1.48 -6.46
N VAL A 154 -4.35 0.64 -7.48
CA VAL A 154 -4.52 -0.80 -7.33
C VAL A 154 -3.29 -1.54 -7.85
N HIS A 155 -2.65 -2.32 -6.97
CA HIS A 155 -1.54 -3.19 -7.31
C HIS A 155 -2.07 -4.54 -7.79
N TRP A 156 -2.10 -4.75 -9.12
CA TRP A 156 -2.76 -5.90 -9.74
C TRP A 156 -2.16 -6.29 -11.09
N GLY A 157 -2.72 -7.38 -11.67
CA GLY A 157 -2.35 -7.87 -12.99
C GLY A 157 -1.45 -9.11 -12.94
N THR A 158 -1.09 -9.61 -14.11
CA THR A 158 -0.16 -10.72 -14.27
C THR A 158 1.24 -10.18 -14.53
N GLU A 159 2.20 -10.55 -13.68
CA GLU A 159 3.60 -10.17 -13.82
C GLU A 159 4.14 -10.54 -15.21
N GLY A 160 4.89 -9.62 -15.83
CA GLY A 160 5.44 -9.80 -17.18
C GLY A 160 4.43 -9.67 -18.32
N SER A 161 3.13 -9.50 -18.05
CA SER A 161 2.13 -9.22 -19.09
C SER A 161 2.14 -7.73 -19.48
N LEU A 162 2.13 -7.47 -20.80
CA LEU A 162 1.93 -6.11 -21.36
C LEU A 162 0.45 -5.79 -21.62
N HIS A 163 -0.45 -6.71 -21.29
CA HIS A 163 -1.88 -6.56 -21.52
C HIS A 163 -2.63 -6.66 -20.20
N GLU A 164 -3.60 -5.76 -20.03
CA GLU A 164 -4.51 -5.80 -18.89
C GLU A 164 -5.43 -7.03 -18.95
N GLU A 165 -5.78 -7.57 -17.82
CA GLU A 165 -6.80 -8.61 -17.67
C GLU A 165 -8.21 -7.99 -17.82
N LYS A 166 -9.17 -8.79 -18.29
CA LYS A 166 -10.57 -8.36 -18.35
C LYS A 166 -11.12 -7.95 -16.99
N SER A 167 -10.66 -8.61 -15.91
CA SER A 167 -11.01 -8.28 -14.52
C SER A 167 -10.52 -6.90 -14.11
N GLN A 168 -9.32 -6.51 -14.52
CA GLN A 168 -8.78 -5.18 -14.23
C GLN A 168 -9.65 -4.08 -14.85
N ARG A 169 -10.02 -4.23 -16.13
CA ARG A 169 -10.88 -3.27 -16.83
C ARG A 169 -12.25 -3.13 -16.16
N LEU A 170 -12.91 -4.25 -15.84
CA LEU A 170 -14.23 -4.25 -15.19
C LEU A 170 -14.18 -3.63 -13.78
N LEU A 171 -13.14 -3.92 -13.02
CA LEU A 171 -12.99 -3.34 -11.68
C LEU A 171 -12.59 -1.87 -11.74
N ALA A 172 -11.77 -1.45 -12.72
CA ALA A 172 -11.47 -0.04 -12.91
C ALA A 172 -12.74 0.78 -13.21
N GLU A 173 -13.63 0.27 -14.10
CA GLU A 173 -14.93 0.88 -14.38
C GLU A 173 -15.85 0.92 -13.13
N LEU A 174 -15.72 -0.06 -12.23
CA LEU A 174 -16.49 -0.11 -10.98
C LEU A 174 -15.98 0.89 -9.95
N TYR A 175 -14.67 1.16 -9.93
CA TYR A 175 -14.01 2.04 -8.96
C TYR A 175 -14.01 3.51 -9.38
N ALA A 176 -14.26 3.79 -10.67
CA ALA A 176 -14.38 5.15 -11.21
C ALA A 176 -15.78 5.74 -10.99
#